data_92fb7b6a3971e0edd49721d651052471
#
_entry.id   92fb7b6a3971e0edd49721d651052471
#
_cell.length_a   1.000
_cell.length_b   1.000
_cell.length_c   1.000
_cell.angle_alpha   90.00
_cell.angle_beta   90.00
_cell.angle_gamma   90.00
#
_symmetry.space_group_name_H-M   'P 1'
#
loop_
_entity.id
_entity.type
_entity.pdbx_description
1 polymer ?
#
loop_
_entity_poly.entity_id
_entity_poly.type
_entity_poly.pdbx_seq_one_letter_code
_entity_poly.pdbx_strand_id
1 'polypeptide(L)'
;MARRTPPKKTAAHRPKAAPAADTPAALGDLRGRIDAVDRELHALLNERARLARAVGVSKSEQGRLVDFYRPEREAQVLRMALERNAKARESGALRDDEVVRLFREIMSACLAQEEPLKIGFLGPEGTFSQAAVYKHFGHSAQIGRAHV
;
A
#
# COMPACT_ATOMS: atom_id res chain seq x y z
N MET A 1 -18.76 39.84 71.11
CA MET A 1 -18.14 38.54 70.91
C MET A 1 -18.28 38.18 69.43
N ALA A 2 -17.23 38.37 68.63
CA ALA A 2 -17.23 38.13 67.21
C ALA A 2 -16.57 36.76 66.89
N ARG A 3 -17.28 35.84 66.32
CA ARG A 3 -16.79 34.53 65.91
C ARG A 3 -16.03 34.68 64.57
N ARG A 4 -14.75 34.42 64.57
CA ARG A 4 -13.90 34.34 63.37
C ARG A 4 -14.11 32.97 62.73
N THR A 5 -14.57 32.94 61.46
CA THR A 5 -14.59 31.76 60.58
C THR A 5 -13.21 31.54 60.00
N PRO A 6 -12.70 30.27 59.87
CA PRO A 6 -11.42 30.00 59.27
C PRO A 6 -11.53 29.99 57.71
N PRO A 7 -10.43 30.27 57.00
CA PRO A 7 -10.45 30.34 55.52
C PRO A 7 -10.52 28.95 54.91
N LYS A 8 -11.32 28.84 53.84
CA LYS A 8 -11.47 27.67 52.97
C LYS A 8 -10.13 27.39 52.26
N LYS A 9 -9.59 26.19 52.45
CA LYS A 9 -8.44 25.66 51.70
C LYS A 9 -8.86 25.49 50.21
N THR A 10 -8.26 26.29 49.34
CA THR A 10 -8.29 26.10 47.88
C THR A 10 -7.55 24.82 47.54
N ALA A 11 -8.28 23.87 46.94
CA ALA A 11 -7.69 22.65 46.39
C ALA A 11 -6.79 23.02 45.19
N ALA A 12 -5.51 22.74 45.32
CA ALA A 12 -4.54 22.89 44.25
C ALA A 12 -4.93 22.01 43.08
N HIS A 13 -5.22 22.60 41.93
CA HIS A 13 -5.44 21.95 40.66
C HIS A 13 -4.12 21.29 40.23
N ARG A 14 -4.05 19.98 40.38
CA ARG A 14 -2.92 19.17 39.89
C ARG A 14 -2.98 19.16 38.36
N PRO A 15 -1.98 19.69 37.65
CA PRO A 15 -1.99 19.63 36.18
C PRO A 15 -1.99 18.18 35.75
N LYS A 16 -2.95 17.84 34.90
CA LYS A 16 -3.05 16.54 34.22
C LYS A 16 -1.76 16.35 33.42
N ALA A 17 -0.98 15.34 33.78
CA ALA A 17 0.26 14.99 33.06
C ALA A 17 -0.05 14.85 31.57
N ALA A 18 0.66 15.63 30.77
CA ALA A 18 0.68 15.45 29.31
C ALA A 18 1.14 14.02 28.99
N PRO A 19 0.65 13.40 27.91
CA PRO A 19 1.10 12.07 27.50
C PRO A 19 2.62 12.14 27.32
N ALA A 20 3.33 11.19 27.93
CA ALA A 20 4.78 11.08 27.90
C ALA A 20 5.26 11.10 26.44
N ALA A 21 5.97 12.17 26.07
CA ALA A 21 6.66 12.27 24.80
C ALA A 21 7.65 11.09 24.65
N ASP A 22 7.71 10.54 23.46
CA ASP A 22 8.51 9.43 22.98
C ASP A 22 9.82 9.18 23.74
N THR A 23 9.76 8.27 24.71
CA THR A 23 10.97 7.76 25.36
C THR A 23 11.73 6.89 24.35
N PRO A 24 13.06 6.93 24.29
CA PRO A 24 13.86 6.12 23.34
C PRO A 24 13.53 4.62 23.36
N ALA A 25 13.10 4.08 24.49
CA ALA A 25 12.62 2.71 24.64
C ALA A 25 11.30 2.48 23.88
N ALA A 26 10.36 3.42 23.92
CA ALA A 26 9.10 3.34 23.17
C ALA A 26 9.34 3.43 21.65
N LEU A 27 10.30 4.23 21.19
CA LEU A 27 10.69 4.32 19.79
C LEU A 27 11.35 3.03 19.29
N GLY A 28 12.19 2.39 20.10
CA GLY A 28 12.80 1.09 19.80
C GLY A 28 11.76 -0.01 19.65
N ASP A 29 10.75 -0.05 20.51
CA ASP A 29 9.64 -1.00 20.43
C ASP A 29 8.80 -0.80 19.14
N LEU A 30 8.48 0.44 18.80
CA LEU A 30 7.76 0.77 17.57
C LEU A 30 8.52 0.34 16.32
N ARG A 31 9.83 0.57 16.27
CA ARG A 31 10.69 0.10 15.17
C ARG A 31 10.71 -1.42 15.07
N GLY A 32 10.86 -2.13 16.19
CA GLY A 32 10.80 -3.58 16.21
C GLY A 32 9.46 -4.15 15.72
N ARG A 33 8.35 -3.47 16.01
CA ARG A 33 7.02 -3.82 15.48
C ARG A 33 6.90 -3.55 13.98
N ILE A 34 7.47 -2.45 13.49
CA ILE A 34 7.55 -2.17 12.05
C ILE A 34 8.35 -3.26 11.35
N ASP A 35 9.54 -3.61 11.86
CA ASP A 35 10.38 -4.68 11.30
C ASP A 35 9.66 -6.03 11.25
N ALA A 36 8.79 -6.32 12.21
CA ALA A 36 7.98 -7.52 12.21
C ALA A 36 6.93 -7.49 11.08
N VAL A 37 6.22 -6.37 10.93
CA VAL A 37 5.24 -6.16 9.84
C VAL A 37 5.93 -6.25 8.48
N ASP A 38 7.11 -5.66 8.32
CA ASP A 38 7.87 -5.70 7.06
C ASP A 38 8.26 -7.13 6.67
N ARG A 39 8.64 -7.98 7.64
CA ARG A 39 8.90 -9.41 7.38
C ARG A 39 7.65 -10.15 6.89
N GLU A 40 6.51 -9.90 7.51
CA GLU A 40 5.23 -10.49 7.09
C GLU A 40 4.82 -10.00 5.71
N LEU A 41 4.93 -8.70 5.45
CA LEU A 41 4.66 -8.09 4.15
C LEU A 41 5.53 -8.70 3.05
N HIS A 42 6.83 -8.85 3.29
CA HIS A 42 7.75 -9.49 2.35
C HIS A 42 7.36 -10.95 2.05
N ALA A 43 6.98 -11.72 3.07
CA ALA A 43 6.53 -13.10 2.90
C ALA A 43 5.24 -13.18 2.07
N LEU A 44 4.27 -12.30 2.34
CA LEU A 44 2.99 -12.25 1.61
C LEU A 44 3.17 -11.79 0.15
N LEU A 45 4.07 -10.86 -0.13
CA LEU A 45 4.39 -10.43 -1.49
C LEU A 45 5.00 -11.57 -2.30
N ASN A 46 5.94 -12.35 -1.73
CA ASN A 46 6.52 -13.51 -2.39
C ASN A 46 5.48 -14.63 -2.61
N GLU A 47 4.61 -14.86 -1.63
CA GLU A 47 3.50 -15.81 -1.78
C GLU A 47 2.57 -15.41 -2.93
N ARG A 48 2.18 -14.14 -3.00
CA ARG A 48 1.35 -13.61 -4.08
C ARG A 48 2.01 -13.78 -5.44
N ALA A 49 3.32 -13.50 -5.56
CA ALA A 49 4.07 -13.67 -6.80
C ALA A 49 4.14 -15.15 -7.23
N ARG A 50 4.31 -16.06 -6.27
CA ARG A 50 4.29 -17.51 -6.53
C ARG A 50 2.93 -17.99 -7.02
N LEU A 51 1.85 -17.53 -6.40
CA LEU A 51 0.48 -17.86 -6.82
C LEU A 51 0.16 -17.28 -8.22
N ALA A 52 0.64 -16.08 -8.53
CA ALA A 52 0.48 -15.48 -9.84
C ALA A 52 1.15 -16.35 -10.91
N ARG A 53 2.41 -16.76 -10.69
CA ARG A 53 3.11 -17.70 -11.60
C ARG A 53 2.36 -19.02 -11.80
N ALA A 54 1.82 -19.61 -10.74
CA ALA A 54 1.04 -20.84 -10.82
C ALA A 54 -0.21 -20.67 -11.70
N VAL A 55 -0.87 -19.51 -11.62
CA VAL A 55 -1.99 -19.18 -12.51
C VAL A 55 -1.52 -19.07 -13.97
N GLY A 56 -0.36 -18.46 -14.24
CA GLY A 56 0.22 -18.37 -15.58
C GLY A 56 0.49 -19.75 -16.19
N VAL A 57 1.14 -20.63 -15.43
CA VAL A 57 1.42 -22.02 -15.87
C VAL A 57 0.12 -22.78 -16.18
N SER A 58 -0.85 -22.75 -15.27
CA SER A 58 -2.14 -23.43 -15.45
C SER A 58 -2.90 -22.96 -16.69
N LYS A 59 -2.76 -21.68 -17.07
CA LYS A 59 -3.39 -21.14 -18.29
C LYS A 59 -2.68 -21.60 -19.55
N SER A 60 -1.34 -21.62 -19.59
CA SER A 60 -0.57 -22.04 -20.76
C SER A 60 -0.78 -23.54 -21.08
N GLU A 61 -0.95 -24.38 -20.06
CA GLU A 61 -1.27 -25.81 -20.24
C GLU A 61 -2.64 -26.04 -20.88
N GLN A 62 -3.59 -25.12 -20.76
CA GLN A 62 -4.92 -25.20 -21.37
C GLN A 62 -4.95 -24.78 -22.85
N GLY A 63 -3.80 -24.51 -23.49
CA GLY A 63 -3.69 -24.17 -24.90
C GLY A 63 -4.40 -22.88 -25.32
N ARG A 64 -4.81 -22.05 -24.39
CA ARG A 64 -5.40 -20.75 -24.68
C ARG A 64 -4.29 -19.76 -25.01
N LEU A 65 -4.46 -18.97 -26.08
CA LEU A 65 -3.73 -17.72 -26.25
C LEU A 65 -4.04 -16.85 -25.03
N VAL A 66 -3.10 -16.81 -24.09
CA VAL A 66 -3.38 -16.27 -22.77
C VAL A 66 -3.20 -14.77 -22.83
N ASP A 67 -4.30 -14.06 -22.73
CA ASP A 67 -4.26 -12.67 -22.36
C ASP A 67 -3.86 -12.60 -20.87
N PHE A 68 -2.56 -12.41 -20.59
CA PHE A 68 -2.03 -12.32 -19.24
C PHE A 68 -2.53 -11.06 -18.53
N TYR A 69 -2.78 -9.99 -19.28
CA TYR A 69 -3.35 -8.76 -18.77
C TYR A 69 -4.87 -8.78 -18.81
N ARG A 70 -5.51 -8.71 -17.64
CA ARG A 70 -6.97 -8.71 -17.50
C ARG A 70 -7.42 -7.45 -16.76
N PRO A 71 -7.79 -6.38 -17.46
CA PRO A 71 -8.21 -5.11 -16.84
C PRO A 71 -9.41 -5.28 -15.89
N GLU A 72 -10.32 -6.22 -16.16
CA GLU A 72 -11.47 -6.50 -15.28
C GLU A 72 -11.01 -7.06 -13.93
N ARG A 73 -10.00 -7.94 -13.95
CA ARG A 73 -9.42 -8.51 -12.72
C ARG A 73 -8.65 -7.47 -11.93
N GLU A 74 -7.90 -6.62 -12.61
CA GLU A 74 -7.22 -5.47 -11.98
C GLU A 74 -8.23 -4.57 -11.28
N ALA A 75 -9.28 -4.14 -12.00
CA ALA A 75 -10.34 -3.30 -11.43
C ALA A 75 -11.03 -3.95 -10.22
N GLN A 76 -11.24 -5.27 -10.26
CA GLN A 76 -11.81 -6.01 -9.14
C GLN A 76 -10.88 -5.97 -7.92
N VAL A 77 -9.57 -6.22 -8.10
CA VAL A 77 -8.59 -6.21 -7.01
C VAL A 77 -8.51 -4.83 -6.38
N LEU A 78 -8.48 -3.77 -7.19
CA LEU A 78 -8.44 -2.39 -6.70
C LEU A 78 -9.70 -2.02 -5.90
N ARG A 79 -10.89 -2.39 -6.38
CA ARG A 79 -12.13 -2.17 -5.62
C ARG A 79 -12.09 -2.86 -4.27
N MET A 80 -11.71 -4.14 -4.22
CA MET A 80 -11.60 -4.89 -2.97
C MET A 80 -10.57 -4.30 -2.01
N ALA A 81 -9.47 -3.74 -2.52
CA ALA A 81 -8.47 -3.06 -1.72
C ALA A 81 -9.04 -1.78 -1.10
N LEU A 82 -9.74 -0.96 -1.89
CA LEU A 82 -10.40 0.26 -1.41
C LEU A 82 -11.51 -0.01 -0.40
N GLU A 83 -12.32 -1.05 -0.60
CA GLU A 83 -13.34 -1.47 0.36
C GLU A 83 -12.74 -1.87 1.72
N ARG A 84 -11.60 -2.59 1.71
CA ARG A 84 -10.87 -2.92 2.94
C ARG A 84 -10.28 -1.67 3.58
N ASN A 85 -9.70 -0.78 2.79
CA ASN A 85 -9.13 0.47 3.26
C ASN A 85 -10.18 1.37 3.92
N ALA A 86 -11.37 1.46 3.33
CA ALA A 86 -12.48 2.22 3.90
C ALA A 86 -12.90 1.72 5.29
N LYS A 87 -12.85 0.39 5.52
CA LYS A 87 -13.13 -0.21 6.84
C LYS A 87 -12.02 0.05 7.87
N ALA A 88 -10.81 0.31 7.41
CA ALA A 88 -9.64 0.56 8.27
C ALA A 88 -9.39 2.06 8.56
N ARG A 89 -10.22 2.97 8.03
CA ARG A 89 -10.01 4.44 8.14
C ARG A 89 -9.87 4.94 9.56
N GLU A 90 -10.64 4.40 10.50
CA GLU A 90 -10.59 4.76 11.91
C GLU A 90 -9.27 4.35 12.58
N SER A 91 -8.54 3.40 11.99
CA SER A 91 -7.26 2.87 12.48
C SER A 91 -6.04 3.55 11.85
N GLY A 92 -6.21 4.68 11.13
CA GLY A 92 -5.11 5.39 10.47
C GLY A 92 -4.69 4.78 9.14
N ALA A 93 -5.64 4.28 8.36
CA ALA A 93 -5.38 3.70 7.04
C ALA A 93 -4.71 4.70 6.09
N LEU A 94 -3.99 4.16 5.12
CA LEU A 94 -3.43 4.93 4.01
C LEU A 94 -4.53 5.64 3.23
N ARG A 95 -4.17 6.70 2.51
CA ARG A 95 -5.09 7.34 1.58
C ARG A 95 -5.43 6.40 0.41
N ASP A 96 -6.62 6.54 -0.12
CA ASP A 96 -7.12 5.66 -1.18
C ASP A 96 -6.25 5.68 -2.45
N ASP A 97 -5.70 6.85 -2.81
CA ASP A 97 -4.77 7.00 -3.95
C ASP A 97 -3.45 6.26 -3.72
N GLU A 98 -2.94 6.21 -2.49
CA GLU A 98 -1.75 5.46 -2.12
C GLU A 98 -1.99 3.95 -2.18
N VAL A 99 -3.15 3.50 -1.68
CA VAL A 99 -3.55 2.08 -1.78
C VAL A 99 -3.62 1.63 -3.23
N VAL A 100 -4.27 2.42 -4.10
CA VAL A 100 -4.36 2.12 -5.53
C VAL A 100 -2.98 2.03 -6.17
N ARG A 101 -2.10 2.99 -5.89
CA ARG A 101 -0.72 3.00 -6.42
C ARG A 101 0.06 1.76 -5.98
N LEU A 102 0.05 1.44 -4.69
CA LEU A 102 0.76 0.28 -4.15
C LEU A 102 0.25 -1.03 -4.74
N PHE A 103 -1.07 -1.22 -4.82
CA PHE A 103 -1.64 -2.44 -5.40
C PHE A 103 -1.34 -2.59 -6.89
N ARG A 104 -1.26 -1.49 -7.67
CA ARG A 104 -0.83 -1.54 -9.06
C ARG A 104 0.62 -1.98 -9.19
N GLU A 105 1.54 -1.44 -8.39
CA GLU A 105 2.94 -1.86 -8.38
C GLU A 105 3.09 -3.34 -8.01
N ILE A 106 2.37 -3.80 -7.00
CA ILE A 106 2.35 -5.22 -6.62
C ILE A 106 1.84 -6.10 -7.76
N MET A 107 0.75 -5.70 -8.43
CA MET A 107 0.19 -6.46 -9.56
C MET A 107 1.16 -6.47 -10.74
N SER A 108 1.76 -5.33 -11.07
CA SER A 108 2.76 -5.19 -12.13
C SER A 108 3.98 -6.08 -11.87
N ALA A 109 4.52 -6.05 -10.66
CA ALA A 109 5.66 -6.87 -10.27
C ALA A 109 5.36 -8.37 -10.34
N CYS A 110 4.14 -8.78 -9.96
CA CYS A 110 3.73 -10.19 -10.06
C CYS A 110 3.52 -10.62 -11.52
N LEU A 111 2.91 -9.77 -12.35
CA LEU A 111 2.69 -10.05 -13.76
C LEU A 111 4.02 -10.18 -14.52
N ALA A 112 4.99 -9.35 -14.21
CA ALA A 112 6.33 -9.43 -14.79
C ALA A 112 7.07 -10.75 -14.49
N GLN A 113 6.63 -11.50 -13.47
CA GLN A 113 7.14 -12.84 -13.16
C GLN A 113 6.52 -13.95 -14.04
N GLU A 114 5.34 -13.69 -14.64
CA GLU A 114 4.66 -14.64 -15.54
C GLU A 114 5.18 -14.45 -16.96
N GLU A 115 4.92 -13.28 -17.53
CA GLU A 115 5.43 -12.82 -18.81
C GLU A 115 5.54 -11.29 -18.78
N PRO A 116 6.71 -10.69 -19.10
CA PRO A 116 6.86 -9.25 -19.10
C PRO A 116 5.91 -8.60 -20.11
N LEU A 117 4.95 -7.83 -19.62
CA LEU A 117 4.03 -7.07 -20.46
C LEU A 117 4.82 -6.02 -21.26
N LYS A 118 4.80 -6.13 -22.58
CA LYS A 118 5.45 -5.20 -23.50
C LYS A 118 4.45 -4.14 -23.94
N ILE A 119 4.70 -2.88 -23.59
CA ILE A 119 3.81 -1.77 -23.90
C ILE A 119 4.54 -0.77 -24.77
N GLY A 120 3.99 -0.52 -25.97
CA GLY A 120 4.45 0.55 -26.84
C GLY A 120 3.77 1.86 -26.48
N PHE A 121 4.51 2.96 -26.46
CA PHE A 121 3.96 4.31 -26.37
C PHE A 121 4.43 5.19 -27.53
N LEU A 122 3.61 6.15 -27.91
CA LEU A 122 3.92 7.08 -28.98
C LEU A 122 4.63 8.32 -28.41
N GLY A 123 5.79 8.66 -28.97
CA GLY A 123 6.57 9.85 -28.64
C GLY A 123 7.94 9.55 -28.03
N PRO A 124 8.73 10.60 -27.76
CA PRO A 124 10.00 10.47 -27.08
C PRO A 124 9.82 10.10 -25.60
N GLU A 125 10.89 9.70 -24.95
CA GLU A 125 10.91 9.50 -23.49
C GLU A 125 10.63 10.82 -22.76
N GLY A 126 10.02 10.74 -21.57
CA GLY A 126 9.63 11.90 -20.78
C GLY A 126 8.29 12.53 -21.18
N THR A 127 7.55 11.92 -22.12
CA THR A 127 6.24 12.42 -22.54
C THR A 127 5.11 12.03 -21.59
N PHE A 128 3.98 12.74 -21.71
CA PHE A 128 2.74 12.38 -20.99
C PHE A 128 2.25 10.99 -21.32
N SER A 129 2.48 10.51 -22.56
CA SER A 129 2.13 9.13 -22.95
C SER A 129 2.90 8.11 -22.15
N GLN A 130 4.21 8.29 -21.97
CA GLN A 130 5.03 7.44 -21.12
C GLN A 130 4.58 7.48 -19.65
N ALA A 131 4.34 8.69 -19.12
CA ALA A 131 3.86 8.86 -17.75
C ALA A 131 2.51 8.17 -17.52
N ALA A 132 1.60 8.22 -18.48
CA ALA A 132 0.31 7.53 -18.41
C ALA A 132 0.48 6.02 -18.39
N VAL A 133 1.42 5.47 -19.17
CA VAL A 133 1.73 4.03 -19.15
C VAL A 133 2.25 3.59 -17.78
N TYR A 134 3.21 4.29 -17.20
CA TYR A 134 3.70 3.98 -15.85
C TYR A 134 2.59 4.08 -14.80
N LYS A 135 1.77 5.11 -14.89
CA LYS A 135 0.65 5.29 -13.94
C LYS A 135 -0.38 4.18 -14.01
N HIS A 136 -0.58 3.60 -15.19
CA HIS A 136 -1.60 2.56 -15.41
C HIS A 136 -1.06 1.14 -15.17
N PHE A 137 0.13 0.83 -15.71
CA PHE A 137 0.68 -0.53 -15.72
C PHE A 137 1.76 -0.78 -14.66
N GLY A 138 2.17 0.25 -13.90
CA GLY A 138 3.27 0.17 -12.95
C GLY A 138 4.65 0.17 -13.61
N HIS A 139 5.69 0.14 -12.79
CA HIS A 139 7.09 0.28 -13.26
C HIS A 139 7.74 -1.04 -13.67
N SER A 140 7.12 -2.18 -13.40
CA SER A 140 7.64 -3.50 -13.80
C SER A 140 7.28 -3.91 -15.24
N ALA A 141 6.42 -3.16 -15.93
CA ALA A 141 6.11 -3.37 -17.34
C ALA A 141 7.31 -2.99 -18.22
N GLN A 142 7.60 -3.78 -19.25
CA GLN A 142 8.59 -3.43 -20.27
C GLN A 142 7.99 -2.39 -21.23
N ILE A 143 8.50 -1.17 -21.18
CA ILE A 143 8.00 -0.07 -21.98
C ILE A 143 8.99 0.25 -23.11
N GLY A 144 8.49 0.34 -24.33
CA GLY A 144 9.26 0.68 -25.51
C GLY A 144 8.56 1.73 -26.39
N ARG A 145 9.33 2.37 -27.30
CA ARG A 145 8.74 3.22 -28.31
C ARG A 145 8.00 2.38 -29.34
N ALA A 146 6.78 2.77 -29.69
CA ALA A 146 6.14 2.28 -30.89
C ALA A 146 6.85 2.96 -32.11
N HIS A 147 7.45 2.15 -32.97
CA HIS A 147 7.90 2.59 -34.28
C HIS A 147 6.70 2.58 -35.22
N VAL A 148 6.36 3.75 -35.75
CA VAL A 148 5.40 3.94 -36.85
C VAL A 148 6.18 3.87 -38.15
#